data_dcab9688f739a4fd736b4c5d06e76ff1
#
_entry.id   dcab9688f739a4fd736b4c5d06e76ff1
#
_cell.length_a   1.000
_cell.length_b   1.000
_cell.length_c   1.000
_cell.angle_alpha   90.00
_cell.angle_beta   90.00
_cell.angle_gamma   90.00
#
_symmetry.space_group_name_H-M   'P 1'
#
loop_
_entity.id
_entity.type
_entity.pdbx_description
1 polymer ?
#
loop_
_entity_poly.entity_id
_entity_poly.type
_entity_poly.pdbx_seq_one_letter_code
_entity_poly.pdbx_strand_id
1 'polypeptide(L)'
;MNSAMNHLGKAAPLDRLMVFTGNANPRLAQEVAKHLNQPIGRAIVGKFSDGEVMVELLENVRGKDVFVLQSTCAPTNDNLMELCVMVDALKRSSAARVTAAIPYFGYARQDRRPRSARVAISAKVVANMLTSVGVARVLTMDLHADQIQGFFDLPVDNIYAAPVLLGDVWKQRYENLIVVSPDVGGVVRARALAKRLESDLAIIDKRRPKANVSEVMNVIGEVKDRTCVIMDDMVDTAGTLVKAAQVLKEEGANKVVAYCTHAVLSGGAVDKIANSDIDELVVTDTIPLREDARACKKIRQLSVAGLIAETILRIYTEESVSSLFIE
;
A
#
# COMPACT_ATOMS: atom_id res chain seq x y z
N MET A 1 -7.86 -46.65 -8.06
CA MET A 1 -9.02 -45.95 -8.63
C MET A 1 -9.87 -45.41 -7.50
N ASN A 2 -10.13 -44.09 -7.51
CA ASN A 2 -11.07 -43.34 -6.67
C ASN A 2 -10.90 -43.34 -5.13
N SER A 3 -10.04 -42.45 -4.63
CA SER A 3 -10.19 -41.93 -3.26
C SER A 3 -9.40 -40.60 -3.06
N ALA A 4 -9.49 -39.67 -3.99
CA ALA A 4 -8.80 -38.39 -3.87
C ALA A 4 -9.66 -37.24 -4.45
N MET A 5 -10.94 -37.19 -4.07
CA MET A 5 -11.83 -36.08 -4.38
C MET A 5 -12.94 -36.02 -3.35
N ASN A 6 -12.72 -35.37 -2.19
CA ASN A 6 -13.77 -34.84 -1.32
C ASN A 6 -13.17 -34.10 -0.11
N HIS A 7 -12.41 -33.03 -0.38
CA HIS A 7 -12.16 -31.96 0.60
C HIS A 7 -12.41 -30.59 -0.04
N LEU A 8 -13.52 -30.45 -0.74
CA LEU A 8 -14.16 -29.14 -0.91
C LEU A 8 -14.96 -28.89 0.37
N GLY A 9 -14.27 -28.38 1.39
CA GLY A 9 -14.89 -27.88 2.59
C GLY A 9 -15.98 -26.86 2.18
N LYS A 10 -17.18 -26.97 2.71
CA LYS A 10 -18.24 -25.99 2.53
C LYS A 10 -17.65 -24.64 2.93
N ALA A 11 -17.57 -23.72 1.98
CA ALA A 11 -17.16 -22.36 2.26
C ALA A 11 -17.98 -21.85 3.46
N ALA A 12 -17.31 -21.30 4.47
CA ALA A 12 -17.98 -20.77 5.64
C ALA A 12 -19.02 -19.73 5.17
N PRO A 13 -20.25 -19.76 5.67
CA PRO A 13 -21.27 -18.80 5.26
C PRO A 13 -20.78 -17.39 5.61
N LEU A 14 -20.79 -16.48 4.63
CA LEU A 14 -20.33 -15.07 4.80
C LEU A 14 -21.42 -14.18 5.45
N ASP A 15 -22.37 -14.76 6.11
CA ASP A 15 -23.55 -14.10 6.72
C ASP A 15 -23.17 -13.14 7.87
N ARG A 16 -22.00 -13.33 8.46
CA ARG A 16 -21.48 -12.46 9.53
C ARG A 16 -20.43 -11.46 9.06
N LEU A 17 -19.93 -11.60 7.83
CA LEU A 17 -18.96 -10.68 7.26
C LEU A 17 -19.65 -9.40 6.80
N MET A 18 -19.11 -8.26 7.20
CA MET A 18 -19.53 -6.95 6.70
C MET A 18 -18.33 -6.09 6.35
N VAL A 19 -18.42 -5.34 5.26
CA VAL A 19 -17.39 -4.40 4.83
C VAL A 19 -17.97 -2.99 4.85
N PHE A 20 -17.38 -2.10 5.61
CA PHE A 20 -17.66 -0.67 5.61
C PHE A 20 -16.51 0.11 4.99
N THR A 21 -16.78 1.32 4.54
CA THR A 21 -15.76 2.23 4.01
C THR A 21 -15.95 3.64 4.57
N GLY A 22 -14.82 4.31 4.84
CA GLY A 22 -14.83 5.77 4.98
C GLY A 22 -14.68 6.45 3.60
N ASN A 23 -14.34 7.73 3.62
CA ASN A 23 -14.33 8.58 2.43
C ASN A 23 -13.01 8.58 1.66
N ALA A 24 -11.95 7.95 2.18
CA ALA A 24 -10.62 8.03 1.56
C ALA A 24 -10.55 7.34 0.19
N ASN A 25 -11.17 6.16 0.04
CA ASN A 25 -11.10 5.38 -1.20
C ASN A 25 -12.33 4.49 -1.41
N PRO A 26 -13.54 5.07 -1.59
CA PRO A 26 -14.77 4.30 -1.75
C PRO A 26 -14.77 3.41 -3.00
N ARG A 27 -14.02 3.80 -4.06
CA ARG A 27 -13.90 3.00 -5.27
C ARG A 27 -13.22 1.67 -5.01
N LEU A 28 -12.08 1.68 -4.31
CA LEU A 28 -11.38 0.44 -3.92
C LEU A 28 -12.27 -0.43 -3.04
N ALA A 29 -12.98 0.18 -2.07
CA ALA A 29 -13.88 -0.56 -1.20
C ALA A 29 -15.02 -1.25 -1.97
N GLN A 30 -15.61 -0.58 -2.96
CA GLN A 30 -16.63 -1.16 -3.84
C GLN A 30 -16.10 -2.36 -4.63
N GLU A 31 -14.90 -2.25 -5.21
CA GLU A 31 -14.28 -3.37 -5.93
C GLU A 31 -13.93 -4.53 -4.98
N VAL A 32 -13.43 -4.27 -3.77
CA VAL A 32 -13.20 -5.30 -2.75
C VAL A 32 -14.51 -6.01 -2.39
N ALA A 33 -15.57 -5.26 -2.10
CA ALA A 33 -16.89 -5.81 -1.76
C ALA A 33 -17.46 -6.66 -2.91
N LYS A 34 -17.27 -6.23 -4.14
CA LYS A 34 -17.64 -6.99 -5.35
C LYS A 34 -16.89 -8.31 -5.45
N HIS A 35 -15.58 -8.33 -5.21
CA HIS A 35 -14.79 -9.58 -5.17
C HIS A 35 -15.25 -10.53 -4.06
N LEU A 36 -15.68 -9.99 -2.92
CA LEU A 36 -16.26 -10.77 -1.80
C LEU A 36 -17.71 -11.20 -2.05
N ASN A 37 -18.34 -10.72 -3.11
CA ASN A 37 -19.78 -10.87 -3.35
C ASN A 37 -20.62 -10.42 -2.13
N GLN A 38 -20.23 -9.30 -1.52
CA GLN A 38 -20.87 -8.68 -0.37
C GLN A 38 -21.24 -7.23 -0.69
N PRO A 39 -22.34 -6.70 -0.17
CA PRO A 39 -22.64 -5.27 -0.25
C PRO A 39 -21.70 -4.48 0.68
N ILE A 40 -21.47 -3.19 0.35
CA ILE A 40 -20.90 -2.25 1.32
C ILE A 40 -21.93 -1.95 2.41
N GLY A 41 -21.50 -2.01 3.66
CA GLY A 41 -22.30 -1.67 4.82
C GLY A 41 -22.76 -0.21 4.78
N ARG A 42 -24.02 0.02 5.13
CA ARG A 42 -24.63 1.35 5.07
C ARG A 42 -24.28 2.17 6.31
N ALA A 43 -23.59 3.28 6.08
CA ALA A 43 -23.28 4.27 7.07
C ALA A 43 -23.28 5.67 6.45
N ILE A 44 -23.58 6.67 7.26
CA ILE A 44 -23.29 8.08 6.94
C ILE A 44 -21.95 8.41 7.58
N VAL A 45 -20.99 8.79 6.77
CA VAL A 45 -19.68 9.27 7.21
C VAL A 45 -19.50 10.68 6.65
N GLY A 46 -19.52 11.66 7.52
CA GLY A 46 -19.52 13.06 7.14
C GLY A 46 -18.82 13.95 8.16
N LYS A 47 -19.10 15.24 8.08
CA LYS A 47 -18.58 16.25 9.01
C LYS A 47 -19.70 17.17 9.47
N PHE A 48 -19.60 17.61 10.71
CA PHE A 48 -20.36 18.75 11.20
C PHE A 48 -19.83 20.05 10.55
N SER A 49 -20.56 21.14 10.73
CA SER A 49 -20.22 22.44 10.14
C SER A 49 -18.87 23.02 10.63
N ASP A 50 -18.41 22.62 11.78
CA ASP A 50 -17.12 22.96 12.37
C ASP A 50 -15.96 22.06 11.92
N GLY A 51 -16.28 21.00 11.13
CA GLY A 51 -15.30 20.06 10.58
C GLY A 51 -15.09 18.79 11.39
N GLU A 52 -15.75 18.63 12.54
CA GLU A 52 -15.69 17.36 13.30
C GLU A 52 -16.32 16.22 12.53
N VAL A 53 -15.70 15.04 12.62
CA VAL A 53 -16.19 13.83 11.94
C VAL A 53 -17.45 13.32 12.60
N MET A 54 -18.45 12.99 11.78
CA MET A 54 -19.71 12.37 12.20
C MET A 54 -19.87 11.02 11.51
N VAL A 55 -20.28 10.01 12.28
CA VAL A 55 -20.58 8.67 11.75
C VAL A 55 -21.91 8.19 12.31
N GLU A 56 -22.80 7.69 11.45
CA GLU A 56 -24.04 7.02 11.79
C GLU A 56 -24.16 5.71 11.03
N LEU A 57 -24.34 4.59 11.75
CA LEU A 57 -24.56 3.28 11.16
C LEU A 57 -26.05 3.10 10.85
N LEU A 58 -26.37 2.72 9.61
CA LEU A 58 -27.76 2.58 9.13
C LEU A 58 -28.25 1.13 9.10
N GLU A 59 -27.48 0.21 9.67
CA GLU A 59 -27.87 -1.21 9.72
C GLU A 59 -27.31 -1.93 10.97
N ASN A 60 -27.85 -3.11 11.22
CA ASN A 60 -27.49 -3.88 12.41
C ASN A 60 -26.17 -4.61 12.22
N VAL A 61 -25.18 -4.27 13.04
CA VAL A 61 -23.83 -4.86 13.05
C VAL A 61 -23.60 -5.79 14.25
N ARG A 62 -24.62 -6.02 15.09
CA ARG A 62 -24.47 -6.85 16.30
C ARG A 62 -23.99 -8.26 15.96
N GLY A 63 -22.90 -8.66 16.60
CA GLY A 63 -22.30 -9.97 16.41
C GLY A 63 -21.67 -10.20 15.05
N LYS A 64 -21.52 -9.16 14.21
CA LYS A 64 -20.85 -9.25 12.90
C LYS A 64 -19.35 -9.11 13.04
N ASP A 65 -18.63 -9.69 12.07
CA ASP A 65 -17.20 -9.50 11.83
C ASP A 65 -17.05 -8.41 10.78
N VAL A 66 -16.61 -7.24 11.21
CA VAL A 66 -16.65 -6.02 10.41
C VAL A 66 -15.24 -5.62 9.96
N PHE A 67 -15.08 -5.39 8.67
CA PHE A 67 -13.88 -4.81 8.08
C PHE A 67 -14.18 -3.36 7.68
N VAL A 68 -13.41 -2.41 8.22
CA VAL A 68 -13.50 -1.00 7.83
C VAL A 68 -12.35 -0.71 6.88
N LEU A 69 -12.65 -0.51 5.60
CA LEU A 69 -11.66 -0.21 4.57
C LEU A 69 -11.48 1.30 4.47
N GLN A 70 -10.32 1.79 4.91
CA GLN A 70 -9.99 3.21 4.93
C GLN A 70 -8.48 3.43 4.81
N SER A 71 -8.01 3.93 3.68
CA SER A 71 -6.63 4.42 3.56
C SER A 71 -6.44 5.70 4.37
N THR A 72 -5.34 5.79 5.12
CA THR A 72 -5.02 7.01 5.88
C THR A 72 -4.11 7.95 5.07
N CYS A 73 -4.43 8.11 3.78
CA CYS A 73 -3.81 9.06 2.86
C CYS A 73 -4.35 10.49 3.07
N ALA A 74 -3.87 11.44 2.30
CA ALA A 74 -4.36 12.83 2.37
C ALA A 74 -5.85 12.94 1.99
N PRO A 75 -6.62 13.73 2.76
CA PRO A 75 -6.28 14.48 3.98
C PRO A 75 -6.09 13.53 5.18
N THR A 76 -4.83 13.32 5.57
CA THR A 76 -4.42 12.21 6.45
C THR A 76 -5.10 12.25 7.83
N ASN A 77 -5.20 13.42 8.43
CA ASN A 77 -5.79 13.58 9.76
C ASN A 77 -7.29 13.26 9.74
N ASP A 78 -7.98 13.72 8.72
CA ASP A 78 -9.43 13.48 8.55
C ASP A 78 -9.70 11.99 8.34
N ASN A 79 -8.97 11.36 7.43
CA ASN A 79 -9.14 9.95 7.12
C ASN A 79 -8.79 9.02 8.30
N LEU A 80 -7.78 9.40 9.09
CA LEU A 80 -7.46 8.69 10.33
C LEU A 80 -8.56 8.85 11.38
N MET A 81 -9.07 10.08 11.54
CA MET A 81 -10.15 10.33 12.51
C MET A 81 -11.46 9.66 12.09
N GLU A 82 -11.81 9.67 10.80
CA GLU A 82 -12.95 8.90 10.28
C GLU A 82 -12.84 7.42 10.67
N LEU A 83 -11.68 6.80 10.45
CA LEU A 83 -11.45 5.41 10.83
C LEU A 83 -11.67 5.19 12.33
N CYS A 84 -11.11 6.05 13.19
CA CYS A 84 -11.27 5.93 14.64
C CYS A 84 -12.74 6.05 15.09
N VAL A 85 -13.47 7.03 14.56
CA VAL A 85 -14.88 7.26 14.91
C VAL A 85 -15.77 6.13 14.38
N MET A 86 -15.49 5.60 13.17
CA MET A 86 -16.20 4.43 12.62
C MET A 86 -16.00 3.20 13.50
N VAL A 87 -14.78 2.94 13.95
CA VAL A 87 -14.48 1.80 14.85
C VAL A 87 -15.24 1.93 16.16
N ASP A 88 -15.26 3.11 16.77
CA ASP A 88 -16.02 3.36 18.03
C ASP A 88 -17.52 3.14 17.82
N ALA A 89 -18.11 3.67 16.75
CA ALA A 89 -19.53 3.48 16.41
C ALA A 89 -19.88 1.98 16.25
N LEU A 90 -19.05 1.22 15.54
CA LEU A 90 -19.23 -0.22 15.33
C LEU A 90 -19.14 -1.00 16.64
N LYS A 91 -18.20 -0.67 17.50
CA LYS A 91 -18.05 -1.32 18.82
C LYS A 91 -19.23 -1.01 19.73
N ARG A 92 -19.68 0.25 19.81
CA ARG A 92 -20.87 0.64 20.58
C ARG A 92 -22.13 -0.03 20.06
N SER A 93 -22.16 -0.36 18.77
CA SER A 93 -23.25 -1.11 18.14
C SER A 93 -23.10 -2.63 18.27
N SER A 94 -22.15 -3.08 19.11
CA SER A 94 -21.90 -4.50 19.43
C SER A 94 -21.44 -5.36 18.27
N ALA A 95 -20.65 -4.82 17.33
CA ALA A 95 -19.88 -5.65 16.40
C ALA A 95 -19.01 -6.65 17.19
N ALA A 96 -18.94 -7.89 16.76
CA ALA A 96 -18.17 -8.91 17.46
C ALA A 96 -16.66 -8.66 17.33
N ARG A 97 -16.21 -8.28 16.13
CA ARG A 97 -14.83 -7.97 15.83
C ARG A 97 -14.79 -6.83 14.80
N VAL A 98 -13.86 -5.90 14.96
CA VAL A 98 -13.63 -4.82 13.99
C VAL A 98 -12.19 -4.88 13.53
N THR A 99 -11.98 -5.15 12.25
CA THR A 99 -10.69 -5.13 11.58
C THR A 99 -10.53 -3.83 10.80
N ALA A 100 -9.47 -3.08 11.08
CA ALA A 100 -9.11 -1.91 10.29
C ALA A 100 -8.31 -2.36 9.06
N ALA A 101 -8.94 -2.33 7.89
CA ALA A 101 -8.29 -2.58 6.61
C ALA A 101 -7.76 -1.25 6.04
N ILE A 102 -6.47 -1.02 6.16
CA ILE A 102 -5.80 0.24 5.84
C ILE A 102 -4.84 0.02 4.67
N PRO A 103 -5.31 0.10 3.40
CA PRO A 103 -4.46 -0.17 2.23
C PRO A 103 -3.21 0.70 2.18
N TYR A 104 -3.31 1.96 2.59
CA TYR A 104 -2.15 2.83 2.84
C TYR A 104 -2.16 3.32 4.28
N PHE A 105 -1.10 2.94 5.02
CA PHE A 105 -0.90 3.34 6.41
C PHE A 105 -0.11 4.66 6.46
N GLY A 106 -0.80 5.76 6.68
CA GLY A 106 -0.21 7.08 6.86
C GLY A 106 0.63 7.17 8.14
N TYR A 107 1.49 8.19 8.24
CA TYR A 107 2.45 8.39 9.35
C TYR A 107 3.54 7.33 9.48
N ALA A 108 3.61 6.34 8.59
CA ALA A 108 4.57 5.23 8.63
C ALA A 108 6.05 5.67 8.48
N ARG A 109 6.31 6.82 7.87
CA ARG A 109 7.68 7.31 7.60
C ARG A 109 8.45 7.75 8.85
N GLN A 110 7.78 7.99 9.98
CA GLN A 110 8.39 8.24 11.28
C GLN A 110 8.23 7.02 12.18
N ASP A 111 8.98 5.98 11.86
CA ASP A 111 8.99 4.68 12.53
C ASP A 111 10.07 4.56 13.61
N ARG A 112 11.03 5.48 13.64
CA ARG A 112 12.16 5.50 14.54
C ARG A 112 12.62 6.92 14.87
N ARG A 113 13.36 7.04 15.96
CA ARG A 113 14.01 8.29 16.36
C ARG A 113 15.47 8.28 15.92
N PRO A 114 15.91 9.15 14.99
CA PRO A 114 17.31 9.35 14.68
C PRO A 114 18.11 9.80 15.92
N ARG A 115 19.38 9.39 16.03
CA ARG A 115 20.20 9.70 17.20
C ARG A 115 20.36 11.20 17.48
N SER A 116 20.37 12.01 16.42
CA SER A 116 20.60 13.46 16.49
C SER A 116 19.33 14.30 16.59
N ALA A 117 18.15 13.69 16.60
CA ALA A 117 16.88 14.42 16.52
C ALA A 117 15.93 14.11 17.70
N ARG A 118 15.20 15.15 18.14
CA ARG A 118 14.12 15.04 19.12
C ARG A 118 12.80 15.09 18.40
N VAL A 119 12.38 13.92 17.83
CA VAL A 119 11.17 13.80 17.03
C VAL A 119 10.23 12.76 17.62
N ALA A 120 8.95 12.85 17.24
CA ALA A 120 7.99 11.81 17.58
C ALA A 120 8.25 10.53 16.75
N ILE A 121 7.72 9.42 17.23
CA ILE A 121 7.53 8.19 16.44
C ILE A 121 6.04 8.13 16.10
N SER A 122 5.65 8.86 15.04
CA SER A 122 4.23 9.05 14.71
C SER A 122 3.53 7.75 14.31
N ALA A 123 4.25 6.78 13.74
CA ALA A 123 3.71 5.44 13.49
C ALA A 123 3.23 4.75 14.78
N LYS A 124 3.97 4.91 15.90
CA LYS A 124 3.55 4.38 17.23
C LYS A 124 2.34 5.14 17.79
N VAL A 125 2.26 6.45 17.57
CA VAL A 125 1.10 7.24 18.00
C VAL A 125 -0.17 6.73 17.33
N VAL A 126 -0.13 6.51 16.01
CA VAL A 126 -1.26 5.98 15.24
C VAL A 126 -1.62 4.56 15.70
N ALA A 127 -0.62 3.70 15.92
CA ALA A 127 -0.86 2.35 16.44
C ALA A 127 -1.58 2.37 17.79
N ASN A 128 -1.16 3.26 18.72
CA ASN A 128 -1.81 3.43 20.02
C ASN A 128 -3.26 3.93 19.87
N MET A 129 -3.52 4.90 18.99
CA MET A 129 -4.89 5.40 18.72
C MET A 129 -5.80 4.27 18.26
N LEU A 130 -5.39 3.50 17.24
CA LEU A 130 -6.16 2.38 16.70
C LEU A 130 -6.41 1.29 17.75
N THR A 131 -5.41 0.98 18.56
CA THR A 131 -5.56 0.03 19.69
C THR A 131 -6.56 0.57 20.72
N SER A 132 -6.45 1.85 21.09
CA SER A 132 -7.30 2.46 22.13
C SER A 132 -8.77 2.56 21.72
N VAL A 133 -9.07 2.85 20.45
CA VAL A 133 -10.48 2.84 19.97
C VAL A 133 -11.04 1.43 19.82
N GLY A 134 -10.18 0.39 19.93
CA GLY A 134 -10.56 -1.01 20.03
C GLY A 134 -10.63 -1.75 18.72
N VAL A 135 -9.76 -1.41 17.78
CA VAL A 135 -9.46 -2.27 16.65
C VAL A 135 -8.98 -3.63 17.15
N ALA A 136 -9.53 -4.71 16.64
CA ALA A 136 -9.14 -6.08 17.01
C ALA A 136 -7.99 -6.62 16.14
N ARG A 137 -7.81 -6.09 14.93
CA ARG A 137 -6.79 -6.50 13.95
C ARG A 137 -6.56 -5.36 12.96
N VAL A 138 -5.34 -5.22 12.48
CA VAL A 138 -5.01 -4.35 11.34
C VAL A 138 -4.65 -5.21 10.15
N LEU A 139 -5.26 -4.93 9.00
CA LEU A 139 -4.83 -5.39 7.68
C LEU A 139 -4.26 -4.18 6.95
N THR A 140 -3.04 -4.26 6.46
CA THR A 140 -2.39 -3.18 5.71
C THR A 140 -1.53 -3.74 4.58
N MET A 141 -1.03 -2.86 3.71
CA MET A 141 -0.23 -3.27 2.56
C MET A 141 1.08 -2.48 2.51
N ASP A 142 2.20 -3.19 2.25
CA ASP A 142 3.54 -2.62 2.05
C ASP A 142 3.89 -1.51 3.05
N LEU A 143 3.90 -1.82 4.34
CA LEU A 143 4.36 -0.89 5.36
C LEU A 143 5.75 -0.34 4.99
N HIS A 144 5.94 0.95 5.17
CA HIS A 144 7.24 1.60 4.91
C HIS A 144 8.40 0.92 5.64
N ALA A 145 8.13 0.37 6.81
CA ALA A 145 9.07 -0.41 7.60
C ALA A 145 8.33 -1.55 8.31
N ASP A 146 8.76 -2.79 8.11
CA ASP A 146 8.09 -3.99 8.64
C ASP A 146 8.02 -4.01 10.17
N GLN A 147 8.99 -3.38 10.86
CA GLN A 147 8.99 -3.28 12.33
C GLN A 147 7.80 -2.50 12.90
N ILE A 148 7.07 -1.73 12.10
CA ILE A 148 5.83 -1.03 12.52
C ILE A 148 4.78 -2.02 13.03
N GLN A 149 4.77 -3.25 12.51
CA GLN A 149 3.91 -4.33 13.00
C GLN A 149 4.11 -4.54 14.52
N GLY A 150 5.34 -4.44 15.00
CA GLY A 150 5.67 -4.55 16.42
C GLY A 150 5.24 -3.35 17.30
N PHE A 151 4.68 -2.30 16.73
CA PHE A 151 4.13 -1.17 17.49
C PHE A 151 2.70 -1.42 17.99
N PHE A 152 2.06 -2.45 17.48
CA PHE A 152 0.72 -2.85 17.84
C PHE A 152 0.74 -3.97 18.88
N ASP A 153 -0.18 -3.90 19.84
CA ASP A 153 -0.46 -4.97 20.80
C ASP A 153 -1.63 -5.86 20.32
N LEU A 154 -1.84 -5.91 19.02
CA LEU A 154 -2.88 -6.67 18.33
C LEU A 154 -2.31 -7.26 17.02
N PRO A 155 -2.96 -8.28 16.44
CA PRO A 155 -2.52 -8.87 15.18
C PRO A 155 -2.49 -7.85 14.03
N VAL A 156 -1.38 -7.89 13.25
CA VAL A 156 -1.21 -7.09 12.05
C VAL A 156 -0.89 -8.01 10.87
N ASP A 157 -1.72 -7.96 9.85
CA ASP A 157 -1.46 -8.60 8.58
C ASP A 157 -0.94 -7.54 7.60
N ASN A 158 0.39 -7.48 7.42
CA ASN A 158 1.02 -6.66 6.39
C ASN A 158 1.15 -7.50 5.13
N ILE A 159 0.30 -7.26 4.14
CA ILE A 159 0.36 -7.93 2.84
C ILE A 159 1.20 -7.11 1.85
N TYR A 160 1.62 -7.72 0.75
CA TYR A 160 2.49 -7.09 -0.22
C TYR A 160 1.81 -7.00 -1.58
N ALA A 161 1.92 -5.83 -2.26
CA ALA A 161 1.43 -5.65 -3.63
C ALA A 161 2.27 -6.40 -4.67
N ALA A 162 3.41 -6.94 -4.28
CA ALA A 162 4.35 -7.64 -5.16
C ALA A 162 3.69 -8.63 -6.13
N PRO A 163 2.70 -9.49 -5.76
CA PRO A 163 2.04 -10.38 -6.73
C PRO A 163 1.35 -9.63 -7.86
N VAL A 164 0.71 -8.49 -7.56
CA VAL A 164 0.00 -7.67 -8.54
C VAL A 164 1.00 -6.96 -9.46
N LEU A 165 2.03 -6.35 -8.87
CA LEU A 165 3.08 -5.64 -9.62
C LEU A 165 3.88 -6.61 -10.50
N LEU A 166 4.30 -7.76 -9.97
CA LEU A 166 5.00 -8.81 -10.71
C LEU A 166 4.17 -9.34 -11.88
N GLY A 167 2.88 -9.58 -11.65
CA GLY A 167 1.96 -10.03 -12.71
C GLY A 167 1.85 -9.04 -13.86
N ASP A 168 1.93 -7.73 -13.56
CA ASP A 168 1.95 -6.71 -14.60
C ASP A 168 3.30 -6.67 -15.34
N VAL A 169 4.43 -6.72 -14.62
CA VAL A 169 5.77 -6.76 -15.24
C VAL A 169 5.87 -7.93 -16.24
N TRP A 170 5.36 -9.12 -15.89
CA TRP A 170 5.33 -10.27 -16.80
C TRP A 170 4.48 -10.02 -18.05
N LYS A 171 3.33 -9.37 -17.90
CA LYS A 171 2.43 -9.04 -19.03
C LYS A 171 3.08 -8.06 -20.00
N GLN A 172 3.90 -7.12 -19.50
CA GLN A 172 4.58 -6.12 -20.32
C GLN A 172 5.71 -6.72 -21.18
N ARG A 173 6.28 -7.88 -20.80
CA ARG A 173 7.35 -8.57 -21.54
C ARG A 173 8.53 -7.65 -21.88
N TYR A 174 8.99 -6.90 -20.89
CA TYR A 174 10.14 -6.00 -21.07
C TYR A 174 11.38 -6.75 -21.56
N GLU A 175 11.98 -6.28 -22.65
CA GLU A 175 13.21 -6.84 -23.21
C GLU A 175 14.40 -6.46 -22.34
N ASN A 176 15.34 -7.40 -22.16
CA ASN A 176 16.60 -7.21 -21.43
C ASN A 176 16.39 -6.49 -20.08
N LEU A 177 15.41 -7.00 -19.28
CA LEU A 177 15.01 -6.38 -18.03
C LEU A 177 16.09 -6.48 -16.95
N ILE A 178 16.26 -5.40 -16.18
CA ILE A 178 16.98 -5.39 -14.90
C ILE A 178 16.13 -4.70 -13.84
N VAL A 179 16.08 -5.30 -12.65
CA VAL A 179 15.42 -4.67 -11.49
C VAL A 179 16.37 -3.68 -10.83
N VAL A 180 15.87 -2.51 -10.45
CA VAL A 180 16.67 -1.45 -9.84
C VAL A 180 16.09 -1.08 -8.47
N SER A 181 16.93 -1.09 -7.45
CA SER A 181 16.61 -0.47 -6.15
C SER A 181 16.97 1.01 -6.18
N PRO A 182 16.04 1.94 -5.89
CA PRO A 182 16.31 3.38 -5.92
C PRO A 182 17.20 3.86 -4.78
N ASP A 183 17.42 3.02 -3.76
CA ASP A 183 18.35 3.27 -2.65
C ASP A 183 18.71 1.96 -1.93
N VAL A 184 19.60 2.06 -0.93
CA VAL A 184 20.05 0.90 -0.14
C VAL A 184 18.91 0.30 0.70
N GLY A 185 17.95 1.11 1.13
CA GLY A 185 16.80 0.67 1.96
C GLY A 185 15.84 -0.25 1.21
N GLY A 186 15.64 -0.03 -0.10
CA GLY A 186 14.75 -0.81 -0.95
C GLY A 186 15.35 -2.11 -1.49
N VAL A 187 16.63 -2.42 -1.23
CA VAL A 187 17.34 -3.56 -1.85
C VAL A 187 16.68 -4.90 -1.58
N VAL A 188 16.13 -5.12 -0.40
CA VAL A 188 15.48 -6.40 -0.05
C VAL A 188 14.25 -6.63 -0.95
N ARG A 189 13.41 -5.61 -1.11
CA ARG A 189 12.22 -5.66 -1.98
C ARG A 189 12.61 -5.86 -3.45
N ALA A 190 13.57 -5.08 -3.94
CA ALA A 190 14.04 -5.18 -5.32
C ALA A 190 14.67 -6.56 -5.61
N ARG A 191 15.42 -7.12 -4.66
CA ARG A 191 16.02 -8.46 -4.79
C ARG A 191 14.97 -9.57 -4.86
N ALA A 192 13.92 -9.48 -4.06
CA ALA A 192 12.80 -10.44 -4.10
C ALA A 192 12.14 -10.43 -5.48
N LEU A 193 11.91 -9.24 -6.06
CA LEU A 193 11.36 -9.10 -7.41
C LEU A 193 12.34 -9.65 -8.48
N ALA A 194 13.62 -9.28 -8.41
CA ALA A 194 14.63 -9.73 -9.35
C ALA A 194 14.74 -11.26 -9.39
N LYS A 195 14.73 -11.90 -8.20
CA LYS A 195 14.73 -13.37 -8.09
C LYS A 195 13.55 -14.01 -8.82
N ARG A 196 12.34 -13.42 -8.71
CA ARG A 196 11.12 -13.93 -9.35
C ARG A 196 11.06 -13.69 -10.86
N LEU A 197 11.72 -12.63 -11.31
CA LEU A 197 11.85 -12.30 -12.73
C LEU A 197 13.06 -12.99 -13.40
N GLU A 198 13.86 -13.73 -12.62
CA GLU A 198 15.13 -14.34 -13.08
C GLU A 198 16.02 -13.26 -13.73
N SER A 199 16.03 -12.05 -13.16
CA SER A 199 16.77 -10.91 -13.67
C SER A 199 17.90 -10.48 -12.74
N ASP A 200 18.84 -9.71 -13.28
CA ASP A 200 19.87 -9.04 -12.48
C ASP A 200 19.25 -7.93 -11.62
N LEU A 201 20.03 -7.47 -10.64
CA LEU A 201 19.72 -6.37 -9.75
C LEU A 201 20.77 -5.27 -9.88
N ALA A 202 20.33 -4.04 -10.06
CA ALA A 202 21.15 -2.85 -9.88
C ALA A 202 20.69 -2.05 -8.65
N ILE A 203 21.59 -1.27 -8.06
CA ILE A 203 21.33 -0.46 -6.87
C ILE A 203 21.81 0.95 -7.13
N ILE A 204 21.01 1.94 -6.81
CA ILE A 204 21.41 3.34 -6.80
C ILE A 204 21.92 3.70 -5.40
N ASP A 205 23.25 3.90 -5.29
CA ASP A 205 23.91 4.32 -4.05
C ASP A 205 23.96 5.85 -4.01
N LYS A 206 23.31 6.43 -3.00
CA LYS A 206 23.26 7.88 -2.76
C LYS A 206 24.34 8.28 -1.78
N ARG A 207 25.33 9.01 -2.23
CA ARG A 207 26.39 9.55 -1.37
C ARG A 207 26.31 11.06 -1.29
N ARG A 208 26.36 11.58 -0.07
CA ARG A 208 26.62 13.00 0.21
C ARG A 208 28.09 13.13 0.64
N PRO A 209 29.01 13.49 -0.27
CA PRO A 209 30.44 13.53 0.08
C PRO A 209 30.78 14.60 1.12
N LYS A 210 29.98 15.70 1.21
CA LYS A 210 30.12 16.75 2.25
C LYS A 210 28.76 17.46 2.44
N ALA A 211 28.60 18.13 3.60
CA ALA A 211 27.49 19.06 3.82
C ALA A 211 27.53 20.17 2.74
N ASN A 212 26.38 20.48 2.13
CA ASN A 212 26.20 21.47 1.03
C ASN A 212 26.79 21.08 -0.34
N VAL A 213 27.14 19.82 -0.57
CA VAL A 213 27.49 19.32 -1.92
C VAL A 213 26.32 18.57 -2.51
N SER A 214 26.12 18.69 -3.83
CA SER A 214 25.10 17.95 -4.57
C SER A 214 25.19 16.46 -4.30
N GLU A 215 24.04 15.82 -4.09
CA GLU A 215 23.95 14.38 -3.90
C GLU A 215 24.42 13.66 -5.16
N VAL A 216 25.46 12.83 -5.03
CA VAL A 216 25.97 12.00 -6.12
C VAL A 216 25.29 10.64 -6.04
N MET A 217 24.73 10.21 -7.15
CA MET A 217 24.16 8.88 -7.30
C MET A 217 25.08 8.02 -8.15
N ASN A 218 25.49 6.86 -7.62
CA ASN A 218 26.24 5.86 -8.36
C ASN A 218 25.36 4.65 -8.63
N VAL A 219 25.37 4.16 -9.86
CA VAL A 219 24.72 2.91 -10.23
C VAL A 219 25.68 1.75 -10.00
N ILE A 220 25.28 0.79 -9.20
CA ILE A 220 26.00 -0.48 -8.97
C ILE A 220 25.24 -1.55 -9.75
N GLY A 221 25.81 -2.06 -10.81
CA GLY A 221 25.21 -3.01 -11.76
C GLY A 221 25.27 -2.49 -13.20
N GLU A 222 25.12 -3.38 -14.17
CA GLU A 222 25.19 -3.06 -15.61
C GLU A 222 23.78 -2.75 -16.13
N VAL A 223 23.52 -1.49 -16.47
CA VAL A 223 22.20 -1.01 -16.92
C VAL A 223 22.15 -0.58 -18.39
N LYS A 224 23.34 -0.53 -19.04
CA LYS A 224 23.44 -0.13 -20.44
C LYS A 224 22.63 -1.05 -21.34
N ASP A 225 21.91 -0.46 -22.29
CA ASP A 225 21.07 -1.15 -23.28
C ASP A 225 19.96 -2.05 -22.64
N ARG A 226 19.56 -1.74 -21.39
CA ARG A 226 18.57 -2.52 -20.64
C ARG A 226 17.28 -1.74 -20.35
N THR A 227 16.20 -2.46 -20.10
CA THR A 227 14.98 -1.92 -19.50
C THR A 227 15.12 -1.97 -17.98
N CYS A 228 15.25 -0.81 -17.34
CA CYS A 228 15.36 -0.67 -15.90
C CYS A 228 13.97 -0.60 -15.26
N VAL A 229 13.66 -1.54 -14.37
CA VAL A 229 12.44 -1.56 -13.57
C VAL A 229 12.78 -1.16 -12.15
N ILE A 230 12.51 0.11 -11.80
CA ILE A 230 12.70 0.62 -10.43
C ILE A 230 11.54 0.11 -9.57
N MET A 231 11.86 -0.40 -8.37
CA MET A 231 10.85 -0.88 -7.40
C MET A 231 10.96 -0.11 -6.09
N ASP A 232 9.84 0.49 -5.65
CA ASP A 232 9.78 1.22 -4.38
C ASP A 232 8.44 0.96 -3.66
N ASP A 233 8.33 1.29 -2.36
CA ASP A 233 7.07 1.21 -1.63
C ASP A 233 6.15 2.38 -1.93
N MET A 234 6.70 3.57 -2.07
CA MET A 234 5.89 4.77 -2.32
C MET A 234 6.60 5.79 -3.20
N VAL A 235 5.80 6.58 -3.90
CA VAL A 235 6.25 7.78 -4.57
C VAL A 235 5.54 8.98 -3.93
N ASP A 236 6.33 9.86 -3.25
CA ASP A 236 5.80 11.07 -2.60
C ASP A 236 6.05 12.29 -3.50
N THR A 237 7.13 13.02 -3.31
CA THR A 237 7.46 14.23 -4.12
C THR A 237 8.11 13.93 -5.46
N ALA A 238 8.34 12.66 -5.77
CA ALA A 238 9.01 12.10 -6.94
C ALA A 238 10.47 12.53 -7.17
N GLY A 239 11.05 13.38 -6.30
CA GLY A 239 12.40 13.90 -6.52
C GLY A 239 13.48 12.82 -6.63
N THR A 240 13.45 11.84 -5.72
CA THR A 240 14.40 10.70 -5.74
C THR A 240 14.22 9.85 -6.99
N LEU A 241 12.96 9.54 -7.34
CA LEU A 241 12.63 8.67 -8.46
C LEU A 241 13.04 9.29 -9.80
N VAL A 242 12.77 10.58 -9.97
CA VAL A 242 13.15 11.34 -11.18
C VAL A 242 14.67 11.40 -11.36
N LYS A 243 15.41 11.69 -10.27
CA LYS A 243 16.88 11.67 -10.31
C LYS A 243 17.45 10.27 -10.62
N ALA A 244 16.84 9.24 -10.03
CA ALA A 244 17.20 7.85 -10.31
C ALA A 244 17.03 7.52 -11.79
N ALA A 245 15.93 7.91 -12.40
CA ALA A 245 15.66 7.69 -13.82
C ALA A 245 16.66 8.45 -14.71
N GLN A 246 16.96 9.69 -14.36
CA GLN A 246 17.96 10.49 -15.08
C GLN A 246 19.33 9.78 -15.10
N VAL A 247 19.84 9.37 -13.95
CA VAL A 247 21.15 8.70 -13.84
C VAL A 247 21.14 7.38 -14.61
N LEU A 248 20.07 6.59 -14.57
CA LEU A 248 19.97 5.37 -15.35
C LEU A 248 20.01 5.64 -16.86
N LYS A 249 19.36 6.71 -17.33
CA LYS A 249 19.43 7.12 -18.74
C LYS A 249 20.82 7.61 -19.12
N GLU A 250 21.50 8.37 -18.25
CA GLU A 250 22.89 8.82 -18.45
C GLU A 250 23.86 7.62 -18.55
N GLU A 251 23.60 6.52 -17.79
CA GLU A 251 24.35 5.25 -17.85
C GLU A 251 23.92 4.35 -19.03
N GLY A 252 23.06 4.84 -19.92
CA GLY A 252 22.69 4.18 -21.18
C GLY A 252 21.51 3.22 -21.09
N ALA A 253 20.67 3.32 -20.09
CA ALA A 253 19.42 2.52 -20.03
C ALA A 253 18.47 2.88 -21.19
N ASN A 254 17.97 1.87 -21.90
CA ASN A 254 17.03 2.09 -23.02
C ASN A 254 15.68 2.60 -22.52
N LYS A 255 15.17 2.00 -21.45
CA LYS A 255 13.87 2.33 -20.88
C LYS A 255 13.95 2.34 -19.35
N VAL A 256 13.24 3.27 -18.71
CA VAL A 256 13.13 3.36 -17.25
C VAL A 256 11.67 3.36 -16.85
N VAL A 257 11.22 2.30 -16.20
CA VAL A 257 9.87 2.14 -15.66
C VAL A 257 9.95 2.05 -14.15
N ALA A 258 9.05 2.70 -13.45
CA ALA A 258 8.98 2.62 -11.99
C ALA A 258 7.68 1.93 -11.56
N TYR A 259 7.78 1.06 -10.58
CA TYR A 259 6.66 0.39 -9.92
C TYR A 259 6.68 0.75 -8.45
N CYS A 260 5.60 1.36 -7.98
CA CYS A 260 5.44 1.75 -6.58
C CYS A 260 4.06 1.31 -6.06
N THR A 261 4.01 0.84 -4.83
CA THR A 261 2.73 0.47 -4.22
C THR A 261 1.89 1.71 -3.95
N HIS A 262 2.44 2.72 -3.28
CA HIS A 262 1.65 3.86 -2.79
C HIS A 262 1.91 5.14 -3.59
N ALA A 263 0.88 5.61 -4.28
CA ALA A 263 0.90 6.85 -5.05
C ALA A 263 0.55 8.07 -4.18
N VAL A 264 1.46 8.48 -3.28
CA VAL A 264 1.24 9.67 -2.44
C VAL A 264 1.19 10.93 -3.30
N LEU A 265 2.10 11.06 -4.26
CA LEU A 265 2.16 12.10 -5.30
C LEU A 265 1.92 13.51 -4.77
N SER A 266 2.57 13.88 -3.66
CA SER A 266 2.40 15.20 -3.04
C SER A 266 3.11 16.31 -3.79
N GLY A 267 2.66 17.54 -3.56
CA GLY A 267 3.24 18.72 -4.20
C GLY A 267 3.21 18.64 -5.72
N GLY A 268 4.28 19.06 -6.39
CA GLY A 268 4.43 19.00 -7.85
C GLY A 268 4.97 17.68 -8.39
N ALA A 269 4.67 16.54 -7.76
CA ALA A 269 5.20 15.24 -8.15
C ALA A 269 4.76 14.83 -9.57
N VAL A 270 3.50 15.08 -9.93
CA VAL A 270 2.94 14.73 -11.24
C VAL A 270 3.67 15.49 -12.36
N ASP A 271 3.89 16.79 -12.19
CA ASP A 271 4.62 17.61 -13.16
C ASP A 271 6.06 17.15 -13.31
N LYS A 272 6.73 16.80 -12.20
CA LYS A 272 8.09 16.27 -12.23
C LYS A 272 8.16 14.96 -13.02
N ILE A 273 7.22 14.05 -12.79
CA ILE A 273 7.15 12.76 -13.52
C ILE A 273 6.86 13.01 -15.00
N ALA A 274 5.90 13.86 -15.33
CA ALA A 274 5.56 14.18 -16.71
C ALA A 274 6.75 14.70 -17.53
N ASN A 275 7.61 15.52 -16.89
CA ASN A 275 8.76 16.16 -17.51
C ASN A 275 10.11 15.44 -17.24
N SER A 276 10.09 14.19 -16.75
CA SER A 276 11.28 13.43 -16.41
C SER A 276 11.65 12.40 -17.47
N ASP A 277 12.79 11.72 -17.26
CA ASP A 277 13.26 10.57 -18.04
C ASP A 277 12.55 9.25 -17.68
N ILE A 278 11.57 9.27 -16.76
CA ILE A 278 10.72 8.13 -16.49
C ILE A 278 9.81 7.89 -17.70
N ASP A 279 9.87 6.69 -18.28
CA ASP A 279 9.01 6.30 -19.39
C ASP A 279 7.59 5.97 -18.90
N GLU A 280 7.45 5.28 -17.76
CA GLU A 280 6.18 4.95 -17.13
C GLU A 280 6.34 4.81 -15.61
N LEU A 281 5.36 5.33 -14.86
CA LEU A 281 5.18 5.07 -13.43
C LEU A 281 3.91 4.23 -13.24
N VAL A 282 4.07 3.02 -12.72
CA VAL A 282 2.99 2.10 -12.40
C VAL A 282 2.78 2.11 -10.88
N VAL A 283 1.56 2.39 -10.45
CA VAL A 283 1.19 2.47 -9.03
C VAL A 283 -0.03 1.62 -8.74
N THR A 284 -0.31 1.37 -7.46
CA THR A 284 -1.56 0.69 -7.09
C THR A 284 -2.65 1.68 -6.68
N ASP A 285 -3.87 1.17 -6.51
CA ASP A 285 -5.03 1.93 -6.05
C ASP A 285 -5.19 1.94 -4.52
N THR A 286 -4.14 1.64 -3.76
CA THR A 286 -4.10 1.85 -2.29
C THR A 286 -4.38 3.30 -1.89
N ILE A 287 -4.02 4.24 -2.76
CA ILE A 287 -4.36 5.67 -2.69
C ILE A 287 -5.07 6.03 -4.00
N PRO A 288 -6.23 6.71 -3.95
CA PRO A 288 -6.91 7.16 -5.16
C PRO A 288 -6.08 8.22 -5.87
N LEU A 289 -5.88 8.07 -7.17
CA LEU A 289 -5.22 9.09 -7.97
C LEU A 289 -6.08 10.36 -8.05
N ARG A 290 -5.44 11.52 -7.87
CA ARG A 290 -6.03 12.82 -8.16
C ARG A 290 -6.25 12.98 -9.67
N GLU A 291 -7.02 13.97 -10.06
CA GLU A 291 -7.38 14.21 -11.46
C GLU A 291 -6.15 14.51 -12.34
N ASP A 292 -5.21 15.31 -11.85
CA ASP A 292 -3.94 15.62 -12.50
C ASP A 292 -3.10 14.35 -12.77
N ALA A 293 -3.04 13.45 -11.79
CA ALA A 293 -2.30 12.20 -11.92
C ALA A 293 -2.99 11.22 -12.89
N ARG A 294 -4.34 11.17 -12.91
CA ARG A 294 -5.09 10.37 -13.89
C ARG A 294 -4.93 10.87 -15.32
N ALA A 295 -4.77 12.19 -15.49
CA ALA A 295 -4.54 12.80 -16.80
C ALA A 295 -3.11 12.62 -17.31
N CYS A 296 -2.15 12.31 -16.44
CA CYS A 296 -0.76 12.13 -16.81
C CYS A 296 -0.55 10.80 -17.56
N LYS A 297 -0.15 10.88 -18.83
CA LYS A 297 0.04 9.71 -19.72
C LYS A 297 1.14 8.74 -19.23
N LYS A 298 2.04 9.20 -18.37
CA LYS A 298 3.12 8.38 -17.81
C LYS A 298 2.71 7.63 -16.54
N ILE A 299 1.52 7.91 -15.96
CA ILE A 299 1.06 7.27 -14.73
C ILE A 299 -0.03 6.27 -15.04
N ARG A 300 0.18 5.01 -14.65
CA ARG A 300 -0.78 3.93 -14.78
C ARG A 300 -1.09 3.31 -13.42
N GLN A 301 -2.36 2.97 -13.18
CA GLN A 301 -2.80 2.43 -11.90
C GLN A 301 -3.28 0.98 -12.05
N LEU A 302 -2.83 0.12 -11.12
CA LEU A 302 -3.26 -1.26 -10.97
C LEU A 302 -4.17 -1.38 -9.76
N SER A 303 -5.15 -2.29 -9.81
CA SER A 303 -6.00 -2.54 -8.65
C SER A 303 -5.46 -3.67 -7.78
N VAL A 304 -5.48 -3.44 -6.46
CA VAL A 304 -5.19 -4.45 -5.43
C VAL A 304 -6.46 -5.01 -4.78
N ALA A 305 -7.63 -4.66 -5.32
CA ALA A 305 -8.91 -5.06 -4.74
C ALA A 305 -9.06 -6.57 -4.58
N GLY A 306 -8.66 -7.36 -5.58
CA GLY A 306 -8.71 -8.82 -5.50
C GLY A 306 -7.83 -9.39 -4.40
N LEU A 307 -6.62 -8.84 -4.22
CA LEU A 307 -5.69 -9.28 -3.18
C LEU A 307 -6.21 -8.94 -1.78
N ILE A 308 -6.75 -7.73 -1.59
CA ILE A 308 -7.37 -7.32 -0.31
C ILE A 308 -8.59 -8.19 -0.01
N ALA A 309 -9.45 -8.45 -0.99
CA ALA A 309 -10.64 -9.28 -0.82
C ALA A 309 -10.28 -10.71 -0.41
N GLU A 310 -9.31 -11.33 -1.08
CA GLU A 310 -8.81 -12.66 -0.72
C GLU A 310 -8.24 -12.69 0.70
N THR A 311 -7.50 -11.64 1.09
CA THR A 311 -6.98 -11.52 2.45
C THR A 311 -8.10 -11.38 3.48
N ILE A 312 -9.11 -10.55 3.22
CA ILE A 312 -10.28 -10.41 4.08
C ILE A 312 -10.99 -11.76 4.24
N LEU A 313 -11.18 -12.50 3.14
CA LEU A 313 -11.81 -13.80 3.17
C LEU A 313 -11.03 -14.78 4.05
N ARG A 314 -9.71 -14.86 3.90
CA ARG A 314 -8.84 -15.74 4.72
C ARG A 314 -8.86 -15.35 6.20
N ILE A 315 -8.79 -14.07 6.52
CA ILE A 315 -8.92 -13.60 7.91
C ILE A 315 -10.28 -14.02 8.50
N TYR A 316 -11.35 -13.89 7.73
CA TYR A 316 -12.69 -14.25 8.14
C TYR A 316 -12.85 -15.75 8.32
N THR A 317 -12.30 -16.58 7.42
CA THR A 317 -12.36 -18.05 7.47
C THR A 317 -11.27 -18.66 8.35
N GLU A 318 -10.44 -17.83 9.01
CA GLU A 318 -9.32 -18.24 9.87
C GLU A 318 -8.27 -19.09 9.13
N GLU A 319 -8.11 -18.81 7.83
CA GLU A 319 -7.08 -19.42 6.99
C GLU A 319 -5.78 -18.60 6.99
N SER A 320 -4.67 -19.26 6.62
CA SER A 320 -3.35 -18.61 6.56
C SER A 320 -3.30 -17.57 5.45
N VAL A 321 -2.83 -16.37 5.79
CA VAL A 321 -2.54 -15.28 4.85
C VAL A 321 -1.15 -15.42 4.21
N SER A 322 -0.23 -16.17 4.84
CA SER A 322 1.18 -16.29 4.41
C SER A 322 1.33 -16.83 2.98
N SER A 323 0.42 -17.67 2.51
CA SER A 323 0.46 -18.20 1.14
C SER A 323 0.18 -17.16 0.05
N LEU A 324 -0.27 -15.97 0.42
CA LEU A 324 -0.40 -14.82 -0.48
C LEU A 324 0.92 -14.05 -0.64
N PHE A 325 1.91 -14.35 0.21
CA PHE A 325 3.21 -13.70 0.14
C PHE A 325 4.07 -14.38 -0.93
N ILE A 326 4.73 -13.56 -1.72
CA ILE A 326 5.76 -14.01 -2.65
C ILE A 326 7.08 -13.95 -1.89
N GLU A 327 7.59 -15.09 -1.42
CA GLU A 327 8.93 -15.19 -0.85
C GLU A 327 10.03 -15.27 -1.93
#